data_3c9c116549db9eae528ffd3accac7be9
#
_entry.id   3c9c116549db9eae528ffd3accac7be9
#
_cell.length_a   1.000
_cell.length_b   1.000
_cell.length_c   1.000
_cell.angle_alpha   90.00
_cell.angle_beta   90.00
_cell.angle_gamma   90.00
#
_symmetry.space_group_name_H-M   'P 1'
#
loop_
_entity.id
_entity.type
_entity.pdbx_description
1 polymer ?
#
loop_
_entity_poly.entity_id
_entity_poly.type
_entity_poly.pdbx_seq_one_letter_code
_entity_poly.pdbx_strand_id
1 'polypeptide(L)'
;VDGELGAVKADQRTMPMSSRAGAGSSARVGRAAADPLMSIDLEMSPGLGGDVRVIGVGGAGGNAVNRMIEAGVTGVRFIAVNTDTQALGRCEAPVRLHLGKPGSARDGAGGNPEVGMRAAESVIEDIDALVAGADMVFITAGMGGGT
;
A
#
# COMPACT_ATOMS: atom_id res chain seq x y z
N VAL A 1 -30.36 59.52 17.40
CA VAL A 1 -30.99 58.99 18.60
C VAL A 1 -30.33 57.59 18.80
N ASP A 2 -29.23 57.57 19.42
CA ASP A 2 -28.81 57.35 20.78
C ASP A 2 -29.18 55.97 21.36
N GLY A 3 -28.23 55.36 21.96
CA GLY A 3 -28.33 54.29 22.94
C GLY A 3 -27.33 53.15 22.70
N GLU A 4 -26.14 53.31 23.13
CA GLU A 4 -25.44 53.03 24.38
C GLU A 4 -25.16 51.54 24.65
N LEU A 5 -23.91 51.26 24.61
CA LEU A 5 -22.99 50.53 25.47
C LEU A 5 -23.57 49.71 26.65
N GLY A 6 -23.20 48.50 26.75
CA GLY A 6 -23.30 47.66 27.91
C GLY A 6 -22.15 46.66 27.99
N ALA A 7 -21.02 47.12 28.50
CA ALA A 7 -19.90 46.28 28.93
C ALA A 7 -20.25 45.62 30.26
N VAL A 8 -20.05 44.29 30.37
CA VAL A 8 -20.06 43.61 31.68
C VAL A 8 -18.79 42.82 31.86
N LYS A 9 -18.11 43.22 32.88
CA LYS A 9 -16.87 42.83 33.53
C LYS A 9 -16.64 41.35 33.71
N ALA A 10 -15.35 41.02 33.60
CA ALA A 10 -14.68 39.85 34.14
C ALA A 10 -14.89 39.73 35.67
N ASP A 11 -15.14 38.54 36.14
CA ASP A 11 -14.93 38.16 37.54
C ASP A 11 -13.97 36.98 37.61
N GLN A 12 -12.79 37.29 38.16
CA GLN A 12 -11.76 36.34 38.54
C GLN A 12 -12.07 35.80 39.94
N ARG A 13 -12.25 34.51 40.08
CA ARG A 13 -12.09 33.84 41.40
C ARG A 13 -11.28 32.61 41.30
N THR A 14 -10.06 32.76 41.73
CA THR A 14 -9.15 31.89 42.52
C THR A 14 -9.55 30.47 42.78
N MET A 15 -8.54 29.66 42.54
CA MET A 15 -8.33 28.25 42.91
C MET A 15 -8.58 27.93 44.40
N PRO A 16 -8.74 26.64 44.73
CA PRO A 16 -7.60 26.00 45.35
C PRO A 16 -7.27 24.60 44.82
N MET A 17 -5.98 24.30 44.89
CA MET A 17 -5.37 22.98 44.73
C MET A 17 -5.95 21.96 45.72
N SER A 18 -6.25 20.77 45.25
CA SER A 18 -6.29 19.61 46.09
C SER A 18 -5.64 18.44 45.35
N SER A 19 -4.51 18.05 45.87
CA SER A 19 -3.77 16.88 45.51
C SER A 19 -4.55 15.58 45.83
N ARG A 20 -4.68 14.68 44.89
CA ARG A 20 -4.84 13.26 45.24
C ARG A 20 -4.23 12.39 44.14
N ALA A 21 -3.15 11.77 44.50
CA ALA A 21 -2.57 10.65 43.81
C ALA A 21 -3.61 9.51 43.70
N GLY A 22 -3.86 9.05 42.48
CA GLY A 22 -4.64 7.88 42.16
C GLY A 22 -3.88 7.10 41.13
N ALA A 23 -3.23 6.03 41.58
CA ALA A 23 -2.63 5.03 40.70
C ALA A 23 -3.72 4.41 39.84
N GLY A 24 -3.69 4.69 38.52
CA GLY A 24 -4.55 4.11 37.50
C GLY A 24 -3.69 3.30 36.55
N SER A 25 -3.67 2.02 36.79
CA SER A 25 -3.47 0.89 35.90
C SER A 25 -3.33 1.28 34.42
N SER A 26 -2.10 1.29 33.91
CA SER A 26 -1.85 1.18 32.48
C SER A 26 -2.28 -0.22 32.04
N ALA A 27 -3.46 -0.31 31.47
CA ALA A 27 -3.85 -1.47 30.68
C ALA A 27 -2.84 -1.58 29.52
N ARG A 28 -1.85 -2.44 29.69
CA ARG A 28 -1.05 -2.96 28.58
C ARG A 28 -2.04 -3.68 27.68
N VAL A 29 -2.38 -3.05 26.56
CA VAL A 29 -2.96 -3.76 25.43
C VAL A 29 -1.97 -4.85 25.08
N GLY A 30 -2.37 -6.08 25.39
CA GLY A 30 -1.57 -7.26 25.12
C GLY A 30 -1.28 -7.29 23.62
N ARG A 31 -0.01 -7.18 23.30
CA ARG A 31 0.52 -7.53 22.01
C ARG A 31 0.10 -8.98 21.78
N ALA A 32 -0.88 -9.19 20.88
CA ALA A 32 -1.24 -10.54 20.45
C ALA A 32 0.06 -11.23 20.07
N ALA A 33 0.36 -12.33 20.74
CA ALA A 33 1.48 -13.17 20.41
C ALA A 33 1.28 -13.58 18.95
N ALA A 34 2.21 -13.19 18.07
CA ALA A 34 2.26 -13.64 16.71
C ALA A 34 2.30 -15.18 16.75
N ASP A 35 1.37 -15.79 16.04
CA ASP A 35 1.25 -17.24 15.93
C ASP A 35 2.60 -17.81 15.45
N PRO A 36 3.26 -18.72 16.18
CA PRO A 36 4.60 -19.21 15.80
C PRO A 36 4.63 -19.97 14.47
N LEU A 37 3.46 -20.28 13.90
CA LEU A 37 3.33 -20.98 12.62
C LEU A 37 3.35 -20.05 11.39
N MET A 38 3.34 -18.72 11.59
CA MET A 38 3.43 -17.74 10.49
C MET A 38 4.81 -17.08 10.38
N SER A 39 5.76 -17.47 11.23
CA SER A 39 7.16 -17.07 11.04
C SER A 39 7.84 -18.08 10.12
N ILE A 40 7.60 -18.00 8.83
CA ILE A 40 8.58 -18.47 7.87
C ILE A 40 9.69 -17.42 7.92
N ASP A 41 10.61 -17.56 8.87
CA ASP A 41 11.89 -16.89 8.83
C ASP A 41 12.65 -17.42 7.61
N LEU A 42 12.38 -16.83 6.45
CA LEU A 42 13.31 -16.87 5.34
C LEU A 42 14.50 -15.98 5.75
N GLU A 43 15.30 -16.46 6.69
CA GLU A 43 16.67 -16.00 6.83
C GLU A 43 17.41 -16.44 5.57
N MET A 44 17.16 -15.71 4.49
CA MET A 44 17.97 -15.80 3.29
C MET A 44 19.31 -15.17 3.63
N SER A 45 20.28 -16.04 3.89
CA SER A 45 21.68 -15.67 3.98
C SER A 45 22.05 -14.78 2.78
N PRO A 46 22.70 -13.62 2.99
CA PRO A 46 23.15 -12.79 1.87
C PRO A 46 24.11 -13.61 1.01
N GLY A 47 23.65 -14.09 -0.14
CA GLY A 47 24.43 -14.88 -1.10
C GLY A 47 23.81 -16.19 -1.57
N LEU A 48 22.71 -16.68 -0.99
CA LEU A 48 21.99 -17.88 -1.43
C LEU A 48 20.52 -17.60 -1.80
N GLY A 49 20.08 -16.33 -1.73
CA GLY A 49 18.72 -15.95 -2.11
C GLY A 49 18.60 -15.76 -3.60
N GLY A 50 17.78 -16.58 -4.26
CA GLY A 50 17.40 -16.37 -5.65
C GLY A 50 16.72 -15.01 -5.87
N ASP A 51 16.74 -14.47 -7.09
CA ASP A 51 15.99 -13.26 -7.48
C ASP A 51 14.50 -13.61 -7.56
N VAL A 52 13.80 -13.43 -6.45
CA VAL A 52 12.37 -13.65 -6.34
C VAL A 52 11.63 -12.36 -6.62
N ARG A 53 10.68 -12.40 -7.56
CA ARG A 53 9.87 -11.25 -7.94
C ARG A 53 8.39 -11.50 -7.65
N VAL A 54 7.73 -10.47 -7.13
CA VAL A 54 6.28 -10.45 -6.89
C VAL A 54 5.66 -9.39 -7.77
N ILE A 55 4.80 -9.80 -8.68
CA ILE A 55 4.13 -8.91 -9.65
C ILE A 55 2.67 -8.79 -9.27
N GLY A 56 2.26 -7.60 -8.88
CA GLY A 56 0.85 -7.24 -8.64
C GLY A 56 0.19 -6.71 -9.91
N VAL A 57 -0.82 -7.43 -10.41
CA VAL A 57 -1.53 -7.09 -11.66
C VAL A 57 -2.86 -6.44 -11.35
N GLY A 58 -3.10 -5.25 -11.92
CA GLY A 58 -4.31 -4.49 -11.75
C GLY A 58 -4.47 -3.90 -10.34
N GLY A 59 -5.64 -3.35 -10.04
CA GLY A 59 -5.89 -2.67 -8.75
C GLY A 59 -5.78 -3.61 -7.55
N ALA A 60 -6.33 -4.82 -7.65
CA ALA A 60 -6.28 -5.79 -6.54
C ALA A 60 -4.85 -6.31 -6.30
N GLY A 61 -4.10 -6.60 -7.39
CA GLY A 61 -2.71 -7.02 -7.30
C GLY A 61 -1.81 -5.93 -6.71
N GLY A 62 -2.00 -4.67 -7.12
CA GLY A 62 -1.30 -3.53 -6.54
C GLY A 62 -1.57 -3.35 -5.04
N ASN A 63 -2.83 -3.49 -4.62
CA ASN A 63 -3.19 -3.46 -3.20
C ASN A 63 -2.57 -4.61 -2.40
N ALA A 64 -2.49 -5.82 -2.99
CA ALA A 64 -1.83 -6.95 -2.34
C ALA A 64 -0.34 -6.69 -2.15
N VAL A 65 0.34 -6.13 -3.17
CA VAL A 65 1.75 -5.72 -3.08
C VAL A 65 1.96 -4.67 -2.00
N ASN A 66 1.13 -3.62 -1.93
CA ASN A 66 1.24 -2.60 -0.88
C ASN A 66 1.15 -3.23 0.51
N ARG A 67 0.19 -4.14 0.73
CA ARG A 67 0.05 -4.84 2.01
C ARG A 67 1.27 -5.70 2.37
N MET A 68 1.91 -6.33 1.39
CA MET A 68 3.15 -7.10 1.62
C MET A 68 4.29 -6.17 2.02
N ILE A 69 4.41 -5.00 1.39
CA ILE A 69 5.40 -3.97 1.73
C ILE A 69 5.15 -3.43 3.15
N GLU A 70 3.91 -3.05 3.46
CA GLU A 70 3.49 -2.60 4.81
C GLU A 70 3.75 -3.66 5.90
N ALA A 71 3.56 -4.93 5.56
CA ALA A 71 3.85 -6.06 6.45
C ALA A 71 5.35 -6.34 6.64
N GLY A 72 6.23 -5.62 5.91
CA GLY A 72 7.67 -5.76 6.04
C GLY A 72 8.25 -7.00 5.36
N VAL A 73 7.58 -7.54 4.34
CA VAL A 73 8.13 -8.65 3.55
C VAL A 73 9.38 -8.19 2.82
N THR A 74 10.50 -8.88 3.06
CA THR A 74 11.83 -8.57 2.50
C THR A 74 12.36 -9.75 1.68
N GLY A 75 13.49 -9.55 0.99
CA GLY A 75 14.10 -10.60 0.18
C GLY A 75 13.43 -10.84 -1.17
N VAL A 76 12.44 -10.04 -1.53
CA VAL A 76 11.75 -10.11 -2.81
C VAL A 76 11.72 -8.74 -3.50
N ARG A 77 11.61 -8.74 -4.82
CA ARG A 77 11.46 -7.53 -5.63
C ARG A 77 9.99 -7.33 -5.99
N PHE A 78 9.40 -6.24 -5.49
CA PHE A 78 8.02 -5.91 -5.79
C PHE A 78 7.87 -5.12 -7.09
N ILE A 79 6.91 -5.52 -7.89
CA ILE A 79 6.57 -4.94 -9.20
C ILE A 79 5.05 -4.76 -9.25
N ALA A 80 4.58 -3.62 -9.70
CA ALA A 80 3.16 -3.40 -9.99
C ALA A 80 2.95 -3.12 -11.46
N VAL A 81 1.97 -3.77 -12.07
CA VAL A 81 1.57 -3.53 -13.45
C VAL A 81 0.08 -3.21 -13.53
N ASN A 82 -0.30 -2.19 -14.27
CA ASN A 82 -1.71 -1.79 -14.39
C ASN A 82 -1.93 -0.99 -15.68
N THR A 83 -3.16 -1.03 -16.19
CA THR A 83 -3.64 -0.13 -17.27
C THR A 83 -4.07 1.25 -16.74
N ASP A 84 -4.28 1.39 -15.42
CA ASP A 84 -4.68 2.63 -14.74
C ASP A 84 -3.45 3.31 -14.13
N THR A 85 -3.08 4.46 -14.69
CA THR A 85 -1.95 5.28 -14.25
C THR A 85 -2.14 5.84 -12.84
N GLN A 86 -3.36 6.18 -12.47
CA GLN A 86 -3.64 6.73 -11.13
C GLN A 86 -3.49 5.64 -10.05
N ALA A 87 -3.96 4.42 -10.35
CA ALA A 87 -3.77 3.28 -9.46
C ALA A 87 -2.28 2.93 -9.30
N LEU A 88 -1.49 2.97 -10.38
CA LEU A 88 -0.04 2.80 -10.33
C LEU A 88 0.65 3.89 -9.50
N GLY A 89 0.19 5.15 -9.61
CA GLY A 89 0.73 6.26 -8.84
C GLY A 89 0.56 6.09 -7.32
N ARG A 90 -0.47 5.35 -6.89
CA ARG A 90 -0.75 5.05 -5.48
C ARG A 90 -0.10 3.77 -4.97
N CYS A 91 0.51 2.98 -5.87
CA CYS A 91 1.18 1.76 -5.50
C CYS A 91 2.58 2.05 -4.94
N GLU A 92 2.96 1.40 -3.84
CA GLU A 92 4.25 1.56 -3.18
C GLU A 92 5.36 0.69 -3.78
N ALA A 93 5.03 -0.17 -4.74
CA ALA A 93 6.01 -0.98 -5.44
C ALA A 93 7.13 -0.10 -6.02
N PRO A 94 8.42 -0.45 -5.81
CA PRO A 94 9.55 0.31 -6.34
C PRO A 94 9.62 0.26 -7.87
N VAL A 95 9.12 -0.81 -8.49
CA VAL A 95 9.04 -0.96 -9.94
C VAL A 95 7.58 -0.96 -10.36
N ARG A 96 7.24 -0.09 -11.32
CA ARG A 96 5.87 0.07 -11.81
C ARG A 96 5.88 0.13 -13.33
N LEU A 97 5.06 -0.69 -13.98
CA LEU A 97 4.89 -0.70 -15.43
C LEU A 97 3.44 -0.38 -15.79
N HIS A 98 3.25 0.65 -16.60
CA HIS A 98 1.95 0.93 -17.19
C HIS A 98 1.74 0.01 -18.40
N LEU A 99 0.61 -0.72 -18.40
CA LEU A 99 0.19 -1.56 -19.53
C LEU A 99 -0.54 -0.70 -20.56
N GLY A 100 -0.03 -0.70 -21.78
CA GLY A 100 -0.57 0.07 -22.90
C GLY A 100 0.39 1.13 -23.40
N LYS A 101 0.24 1.48 -24.68
CA LYS A 101 1.12 2.49 -25.33
C LYS A 101 0.86 3.88 -24.74
N PRO A 102 1.91 4.70 -24.55
CA PRO A 102 1.76 6.10 -24.17
C PRO A 102 0.82 6.84 -25.14
N GLY A 103 -0.17 7.57 -24.59
CA GLY A 103 -1.13 8.31 -25.40
C GLY A 103 -2.34 7.50 -25.87
N SER A 104 -2.55 6.27 -25.42
CA SER A 104 -3.81 5.57 -25.61
C SER A 104 -4.94 6.38 -24.95
N ALA A 105 -6.04 6.61 -25.69
CA ALA A 105 -7.11 7.55 -25.30
C ALA A 105 -7.92 7.12 -24.05
N ARG A 106 -7.59 6.00 -23.43
CA ARG A 106 -8.27 5.47 -22.23
C ARG A 106 -7.24 5.06 -21.19
N ASP A 107 -7.33 5.69 -20.04
CA ASP A 107 -6.67 5.25 -18.83
C ASP A 107 -7.52 4.14 -18.20
N GLY A 108 -6.93 2.94 -18.05
CA GLY A 108 -7.62 1.76 -17.54
C GLY A 108 -8.33 0.91 -18.59
N ALA A 109 -8.54 -0.36 -18.28
CA ALA A 109 -9.22 -1.33 -19.14
C ALA A 109 -10.77 -1.26 -19.04
N GLY A 110 -11.32 -0.46 -18.11
CA GLY A 110 -12.76 -0.28 -17.95
C GLY A 110 -13.53 -1.56 -17.66
N GLY A 111 -12.91 -2.53 -16.98
CA GLY A 111 -13.51 -3.84 -16.69
C GLY A 111 -13.54 -4.81 -17.87
N ASN A 112 -12.94 -4.45 -19.01
CA ASN A 112 -12.90 -5.31 -20.19
C ASN A 112 -11.57 -6.07 -20.29
N PRO A 113 -11.58 -7.43 -20.12
CA PRO A 113 -10.36 -8.25 -20.15
C PRO A 113 -9.63 -8.21 -21.50
N GLU A 114 -10.36 -8.07 -22.62
CA GLU A 114 -9.73 -7.98 -23.94
C GLU A 114 -8.91 -6.70 -24.11
N VAL A 115 -9.35 -5.60 -23.48
CA VAL A 115 -8.60 -4.35 -23.46
C VAL A 115 -7.33 -4.50 -22.63
N GLY A 116 -7.42 -5.15 -21.46
CA GLY A 116 -6.27 -5.46 -20.61
C GLY A 116 -5.26 -6.36 -21.33
N MET A 117 -5.72 -7.41 -22.00
CA MET A 117 -4.88 -8.32 -22.77
C MET A 117 -4.10 -7.58 -23.86
N ARG A 118 -4.79 -6.79 -24.69
CA ARG A 118 -4.13 -5.99 -25.75
C ARG A 118 -3.17 -4.95 -25.20
N ALA A 119 -3.50 -4.37 -24.04
CA ALA A 119 -2.60 -3.45 -23.36
C ALA A 119 -1.31 -4.14 -22.92
N ALA A 120 -1.40 -5.34 -22.32
CA ALA A 120 -0.23 -6.14 -21.94
C ALA A 120 0.59 -6.58 -23.17
N GLU A 121 -0.04 -7.08 -24.22
CA GLU A 121 0.63 -7.47 -25.47
C GLU A 121 1.40 -6.31 -26.11
N SER A 122 0.89 -5.08 -25.97
CA SER A 122 1.55 -3.90 -26.55
C SER A 122 2.87 -3.50 -25.87
N VAL A 123 3.15 -4.06 -24.70
CA VAL A 123 4.35 -3.80 -23.89
C VAL A 123 5.02 -5.13 -23.44
N ILE A 124 4.87 -6.17 -24.27
CA ILE A 124 5.37 -7.51 -23.95
C ILE A 124 6.89 -7.54 -23.71
N GLU A 125 7.66 -6.76 -24.48
CA GLU A 125 9.10 -6.64 -24.31
C GLU A 125 9.49 -6.06 -22.94
N ASP A 126 8.72 -5.10 -22.44
CA ASP A 126 8.93 -4.53 -21.10
C ASP A 126 8.58 -5.55 -20.01
N ILE A 127 7.51 -6.36 -20.22
CA ILE A 127 7.14 -7.45 -19.32
C ILE A 127 8.23 -8.51 -19.29
N ASP A 128 8.74 -8.92 -20.45
CA ASP A 128 9.84 -9.88 -20.56
C ASP A 128 11.08 -9.38 -19.81
N ALA A 129 11.42 -8.10 -19.94
CA ALA A 129 12.51 -7.49 -19.19
C ALA A 129 12.29 -7.51 -17.66
N LEU A 130 11.02 -7.38 -17.21
CA LEU A 130 10.68 -7.43 -15.80
C LEU A 130 10.83 -8.84 -15.20
N VAL A 131 10.79 -9.90 -15.98
CA VAL A 131 10.91 -11.29 -15.50
C VAL A 131 12.26 -11.94 -15.87
N ALA A 132 13.01 -11.34 -16.79
CA ALA A 132 14.30 -11.87 -17.23
C ALA A 132 15.28 -12.00 -16.06
N GLY A 133 15.87 -13.18 -15.93
CA GLY A 133 16.87 -13.47 -14.89
C GLY A 133 16.30 -13.71 -13.49
N ALA A 134 14.98 -13.71 -13.31
CA ALA A 134 14.37 -14.11 -12.05
C ALA A 134 14.46 -15.63 -11.88
N ASP A 135 14.78 -16.07 -10.65
CA ASP A 135 14.73 -17.49 -10.29
C ASP A 135 13.29 -17.93 -10.02
N MET A 136 12.45 -17.01 -9.54
CA MET A 136 11.05 -17.27 -9.27
C MET A 136 10.20 -15.99 -9.44
N VAL A 137 9.02 -16.14 -10.02
CA VAL A 137 8.05 -15.04 -10.18
C VAL A 137 6.70 -15.46 -9.60
N PHE A 138 6.22 -14.68 -8.65
CA PHE A 138 4.86 -14.78 -8.14
C PHE A 138 3.99 -13.70 -8.80
N ILE A 139 2.80 -14.10 -9.26
CA ILE A 139 1.83 -13.18 -9.83
C ILE A 139 0.60 -13.16 -8.94
N THR A 140 0.19 -11.96 -8.52
CA THR A 140 -1.04 -11.74 -7.76
C THR A 140 -1.99 -10.84 -8.55
N ALA A 141 -3.23 -11.29 -8.72
CA ALA A 141 -4.26 -10.58 -9.49
C ALA A 141 -5.66 -10.84 -8.90
N GLY A 142 -6.57 -9.90 -9.09
CA GLY A 142 -7.93 -10.00 -8.55
C GLY A 142 -8.91 -10.78 -9.43
N MET A 143 -8.56 -11.08 -10.66
CA MET A 143 -9.35 -11.83 -11.66
C MET A 143 -10.78 -11.29 -11.93
N GLY A 144 -11.14 -10.12 -11.42
CA GLY A 144 -12.46 -9.51 -11.56
C GLY A 144 -12.49 -8.21 -12.33
N GLY A 145 -11.33 -7.69 -12.73
CA GLY A 145 -11.18 -6.46 -13.51
C GLY A 145 -10.79 -6.71 -14.96
N GLY A 146 -10.51 -5.62 -15.67
CA GLY A 146 -10.08 -5.68 -17.07
C GLY A 146 -8.56 -5.79 -17.26
N THR A 147 -7.82 -5.49 -16.18
CA THR A 147 -6.35 -5.58 -16.19
C THR A 147 -5.90 -6.90 -15.68
#